data_6993f01dd860d19c4ecfc1ea876f7160
#
_entry.id   6993f01dd860d19c4ecfc1ea876f7160
#
_cell.length_a   1.000
_cell.length_b   1.000
_cell.length_c   1.000
_cell.angle_alpha   90.00
_cell.angle_beta   90.00
_cell.angle_gamma   90.00
#
_symmetry.space_group_name_H-M   'P 1'
#
loop_
_entity.id
_entity.type
_entity.pdbx_description
1 polymer ?
#
loop_
_entity_poly.entity_id
_entity_poly.type
_entity_poly.pdbx_seq_one_letter_code
_entity_poly.pdbx_strand_id
1 'polypeptide(L)'
;MYQVTQRWRIFLSFMLSAASVCSAADSEFTVLAYNVENLFDLDGIAIYEDYIQDEPDDQFTYGRPKLLTKLQNITAVLQTFNAGLGPELILFQELEADFSPQSSVENLATFLDQHRAISVAQMLTTAWRSEYAGLPAQAWLLKALSDAGLVGYSVVVAPSKGSDAGIAHTNAVFSRFPIQEVRRHELLKARDILEVTLDVAAHPLTVYVNHWKSGASSPSREPIRVQNAEVLRALIDARLATEPMADIIIGGDLNSHYNQSILYPGVTTGINDVLGSQGDELGIRELGGVDLYNLWFELPPEQRYSEVWRGRRGSLMHLLVTRGLYDQSGVGYVDGSFQAVILPGLNADLLGRPLGWTFAGETGGGATDHFPVAARFTLGSGRAGDFVALENPSVGDDALSFEVPLGYETGMQLPLEGAAALFQIADAELGPLVGRLYRIEARVLKVKPMTLEVAGQQWAAYAPDKSVYAQLKQLKMAESPTAMVVKLGIWKGKRQFVIEGIE
;
A
#
# COMPACT_ATOMS: atom_id res chain seq x y z
N MET A 1 -13.36 -88.61 15.46
CA MET A 1 -14.19 -87.53 14.83
C MET A 1 -14.11 -86.32 15.74
N TYR A 2 -13.20 -85.40 15.42
CA TYR A 2 -13.01 -84.16 16.21
C TYR A 2 -13.59 -83.02 15.39
N GLN A 3 -14.54 -82.30 15.92
CA GLN A 3 -14.98 -81.00 15.36
C GLN A 3 -14.14 -79.93 15.96
N VAL A 4 -13.50 -79.12 15.07
CA VAL A 4 -12.75 -77.89 15.43
C VAL A 4 -13.71 -76.72 15.21
N THR A 5 -14.09 -76.08 16.27
CA THR A 5 -14.89 -74.86 16.27
C THR A 5 -13.90 -73.66 16.20
N GLN A 6 -13.87 -72.96 15.07
CA GLN A 6 -13.10 -71.73 14.88
C GLN A 6 -13.93 -70.57 15.49
N ARG A 7 -13.37 -69.93 16.53
CA ARG A 7 -13.90 -68.69 17.12
C ARG A 7 -13.27 -67.51 16.40
N TRP A 8 -14.06 -66.74 15.68
CA TRP A 8 -13.70 -65.45 15.15
C TRP A 8 -13.70 -64.38 16.26
N ARG A 9 -12.55 -63.81 16.56
CA ARG A 9 -12.43 -62.61 17.40
C ARG A 9 -12.55 -61.35 16.48
N ILE A 10 -13.68 -60.65 16.65
CA ILE A 10 -13.86 -59.32 16.04
C ILE A 10 -13.06 -58.33 16.88
N PHE A 11 -11.99 -57.78 16.30
CA PHE A 11 -11.31 -56.64 16.86
C PHE A 11 -12.06 -55.37 16.44
N LEU A 12 -12.80 -54.78 17.38
CA LEU A 12 -13.38 -53.46 17.24
C LEU A 12 -12.25 -52.44 17.51
N SER A 13 -11.64 -51.89 16.44
CA SER A 13 -10.75 -50.75 16.56
C SER A 13 -11.59 -49.51 16.76
N PHE A 14 -11.62 -49.00 17.98
CA PHE A 14 -12.05 -47.65 18.28
C PHE A 14 -11.00 -46.69 17.75
N MET A 15 -11.24 -46.09 16.57
CA MET A 15 -10.56 -44.85 16.22
C MET A 15 -11.10 -43.73 17.11
N LEU A 16 -10.35 -43.42 18.16
CA LEU A 16 -10.52 -42.14 18.84
C LEU A 16 -10.07 -41.05 17.81
N SER A 17 -11.05 -40.44 17.18
CA SER A 17 -10.87 -39.17 16.51
C SER A 17 -10.56 -38.15 17.62
N ALA A 18 -9.29 -37.83 17.80
CA ALA A 18 -8.89 -36.70 18.61
C ALA A 18 -9.30 -35.45 17.79
N ALA A 19 -10.56 -35.04 17.97
CA ALA A 19 -10.92 -33.65 17.67
C ALA A 19 -10.05 -32.81 18.61
N SER A 20 -8.98 -32.24 18.07
CA SER A 20 -8.34 -31.13 18.71
C SER A 20 -9.38 -30.06 18.88
N VAL A 21 -9.92 -29.94 20.07
CA VAL A 21 -10.62 -28.76 20.51
C VAL A 21 -9.50 -27.71 20.55
N CYS A 22 -9.28 -27.05 19.42
CA CYS A 22 -8.56 -25.80 19.40
C CYS A 22 -9.36 -24.89 20.32
N SER A 23 -8.84 -24.65 21.50
CA SER A 23 -9.32 -23.59 22.37
C SER A 23 -9.41 -22.37 21.48
N ALA A 24 -10.57 -21.75 21.38
CA ALA A 24 -10.75 -20.43 20.80
C ALA A 24 -10.07 -19.42 21.73
N ALA A 25 -8.74 -19.50 21.83
CA ALA A 25 -7.92 -18.42 22.30
C ALA A 25 -7.87 -17.45 21.12
N ASP A 26 -8.22 -16.22 21.40
CA ASP A 26 -8.25 -15.04 20.56
C ASP A 26 -7.37 -15.17 19.30
N SER A 27 -7.96 -15.56 18.19
CA SER A 27 -7.24 -15.63 16.94
C SER A 27 -7.20 -14.23 16.36
N GLU A 28 -6.08 -13.53 16.62
CA GLU A 28 -5.83 -12.26 15.99
C GLU A 28 -5.55 -12.45 14.49
N PHE A 29 -5.99 -11.48 13.71
CA PHE A 29 -5.70 -11.41 12.29
C PHE A 29 -5.37 -9.97 11.88
N THR A 30 -4.64 -9.83 10.79
CA THR A 30 -4.19 -8.53 10.28
C THR A 30 -5.00 -8.11 9.06
N VAL A 31 -5.46 -6.87 9.09
CA VAL A 31 -6.03 -6.16 7.93
C VAL A 31 -5.02 -5.11 7.46
N LEU A 32 -4.74 -5.13 6.16
CA LEU A 32 -3.82 -4.21 5.51
C LEU A 32 -4.52 -3.46 4.38
N ALA A 33 -4.40 -2.14 4.30
CA ALA A 33 -4.74 -1.35 3.13
C ALA A 33 -3.46 -0.95 2.40
N TYR A 34 -3.37 -1.23 1.09
CA TYR A 34 -2.16 -1.05 0.31
C TYR A 34 -2.44 -0.52 -1.09
N ASN A 35 -2.11 0.75 -1.33
CA ASN A 35 -2.02 1.29 -2.67
C ASN A 35 -0.69 0.83 -3.29
N VAL A 36 -0.74 0.11 -4.40
CA VAL A 36 0.43 -0.51 -5.04
C VAL A 36 1.00 0.31 -6.20
N GLU A 37 0.60 1.57 -6.34
CA GLU A 37 1.11 2.52 -7.34
C GLU A 37 1.12 1.91 -8.75
N ASN A 38 -0.09 1.68 -9.30
CA ASN A 38 -0.28 1.19 -10.67
C ASN A 38 0.38 -0.17 -10.95
N LEU A 39 -0.06 -1.24 -10.26
CA LEU A 39 0.33 -2.59 -10.66
C LEU A 39 -0.44 -3.00 -11.92
N PHE A 40 0.22 -2.94 -13.06
CA PHE A 40 -0.33 -3.32 -14.35
C PHE A 40 0.15 -4.71 -14.79
N ASP A 41 -0.58 -5.30 -15.74
CA ASP A 41 -0.20 -6.54 -16.42
C ASP A 41 0.64 -6.27 -17.67
N LEU A 42 0.66 -7.21 -18.62
CA LEU A 42 1.53 -7.15 -19.79
C LEU A 42 0.77 -7.13 -21.12
N ASP A 43 -0.53 -6.95 -21.09
CA ASP A 43 -1.35 -6.98 -22.32
C ASP A 43 -1.28 -5.67 -23.12
N GLY A 44 -0.72 -4.62 -22.52
CA GLY A 44 -0.53 -3.33 -23.17
C GLY A 44 -1.80 -2.50 -23.31
N ILE A 45 -2.87 -2.85 -22.58
CA ILE A 45 -4.16 -2.12 -22.62
C ILE A 45 -4.27 -1.07 -21.51
N ALA A 46 -3.23 -0.87 -20.72
CA ALA A 46 -3.16 0.21 -19.75
C ALA A 46 -3.38 1.57 -20.42
N ILE A 47 -4.17 2.43 -19.77
CA ILE A 47 -4.61 3.72 -20.34
C ILE A 47 -3.54 4.80 -20.23
N TYR A 48 -2.58 4.64 -19.33
CA TYR A 48 -1.52 5.63 -19.10
C TYR A 48 -0.39 5.45 -20.09
N GLU A 49 0.00 6.53 -20.78
CA GLU A 49 1.09 6.51 -21.76
C GLU A 49 2.41 5.97 -21.19
N ASP A 50 2.68 6.21 -19.92
CA ASP A 50 3.88 5.75 -19.23
C ASP A 50 3.97 4.21 -19.11
N TYR A 51 2.86 3.51 -19.37
CA TYR A 51 2.75 2.05 -19.27
C TYR A 51 2.53 1.37 -20.62
N ILE A 52 2.39 2.13 -21.69
CA ILE A 52 2.26 1.59 -23.05
C ILE A 52 3.60 0.97 -23.46
N GLN A 53 3.54 -0.25 -24.00
CA GLN A 53 4.74 -1.04 -24.35
C GLN A 53 5.19 -0.85 -25.81
N ASP A 54 4.90 0.29 -26.43
CA ASP A 54 5.08 0.51 -27.86
C ASP A 54 6.54 0.72 -28.30
N GLU A 55 7.39 1.14 -27.38
CA GLU A 55 8.78 1.51 -27.64
C GLU A 55 9.73 0.62 -26.81
N PRO A 56 10.22 -0.48 -27.34
CA PRO A 56 11.06 -1.44 -26.61
C PRO A 56 12.32 -0.83 -25.97
N ASP A 57 12.81 0.26 -26.50
CA ASP A 57 14.01 0.97 -26.03
C ASP A 57 13.68 2.17 -25.12
N ASP A 58 12.39 2.45 -24.88
CA ASP A 58 12.00 3.53 -23.97
C ASP A 58 12.19 3.06 -22.52
N GLN A 59 12.93 3.85 -21.76
CA GLN A 59 13.14 3.62 -20.32
C GLN A 59 11.83 3.57 -19.51
N PHE A 60 10.75 4.14 -20.02
CA PHE A 60 9.43 4.14 -19.41
C PHE A 60 8.56 2.95 -19.81
N THR A 61 9.01 2.13 -20.76
CA THR A 61 8.27 0.92 -21.16
C THR A 61 8.10 -0.02 -19.98
N TYR A 62 6.85 -0.40 -19.71
CA TYR A 62 6.52 -1.40 -18.71
C TYR A 62 6.59 -2.80 -19.33
N GLY A 63 7.43 -3.66 -18.80
CA GLY A 63 7.67 -4.98 -19.37
C GLY A 63 7.93 -6.03 -18.28
N ARG A 64 8.17 -7.27 -18.73
CA ARG A 64 8.35 -8.43 -17.85
C ARG A 64 9.34 -8.23 -16.68
N PRO A 65 10.54 -7.65 -16.88
CA PRO A 65 11.47 -7.44 -15.78
C PRO A 65 10.94 -6.45 -14.75
N LYS A 66 10.24 -5.40 -15.20
CA LYS A 66 9.64 -4.38 -14.31
C LYS A 66 8.47 -4.95 -13.53
N LEU A 67 7.57 -5.71 -14.18
CA LEU A 67 6.50 -6.42 -13.50
C LEU A 67 7.06 -7.35 -12.42
N LEU A 68 8.10 -8.15 -12.76
CA LEU A 68 8.72 -9.06 -11.80
C LEU A 68 9.25 -8.32 -10.57
N THR A 69 9.99 -7.23 -10.78
CA THR A 69 10.53 -6.41 -9.67
C THR A 69 9.42 -5.86 -8.79
N LYS A 70 8.35 -5.34 -9.40
CA LYS A 70 7.22 -4.78 -8.67
C LYS A 70 6.50 -5.85 -7.85
N LEU A 71 6.23 -7.01 -8.43
CA LEU A 71 5.64 -8.15 -7.73
C LEU A 71 6.50 -8.62 -6.55
N GLN A 72 7.82 -8.71 -6.75
CA GLN A 72 8.76 -9.11 -5.71
C GLN A 72 8.78 -8.10 -4.55
N ASN A 73 8.80 -6.80 -4.84
CA ASN A 73 8.83 -5.76 -3.81
C ASN A 73 7.52 -5.70 -3.02
N ILE A 74 6.36 -5.78 -3.67
CA ILE A 74 5.07 -5.87 -2.98
C ILE A 74 5.03 -7.12 -2.10
N THR A 75 5.41 -8.27 -2.65
CA THR A 75 5.42 -9.55 -1.92
C THR A 75 6.35 -9.50 -0.70
N ALA A 76 7.54 -8.90 -0.83
CA ALA A 76 8.49 -8.77 0.27
C ALA A 76 7.93 -7.92 1.43
N VAL A 77 7.19 -6.84 1.13
CA VAL A 77 6.48 -6.07 2.16
C VAL A 77 5.45 -6.94 2.87
N LEU A 78 4.65 -7.70 2.13
CA LEU A 78 3.62 -8.57 2.71
C LEU A 78 4.20 -9.72 3.54
N GLN A 79 5.38 -10.24 3.18
CA GLN A 79 6.06 -11.28 3.95
C GLN A 79 6.55 -10.82 5.34
N THR A 80 6.59 -9.52 5.61
CA THR A 80 6.97 -9.03 6.95
C THR A 80 5.91 -9.28 8.02
N PHE A 81 4.70 -9.63 7.63
CA PHE A 81 3.58 -9.89 8.52
C PHE A 81 3.50 -11.37 8.93
N ASN A 82 3.00 -11.60 10.16
CA ASN A 82 2.59 -12.91 10.67
C ASN A 82 3.67 -13.99 10.45
N ALA A 83 4.91 -13.68 10.82
CA ALA A 83 6.08 -14.57 10.68
C ALA A 83 6.30 -15.09 9.24
N GLY A 84 6.01 -14.27 8.23
CA GLY A 84 6.18 -14.63 6.82
C GLY A 84 4.93 -15.18 6.15
N LEU A 85 3.84 -15.32 6.88
CA LEU A 85 2.58 -15.81 6.33
C LEU A 85 1.76 -14.71 5.62
N GLY A 86 2.05 -13.44 5.89
CA GLY A 86 1.32 -12.30 5.35
C GLY A 86 0.01 -11.99 6.07
N PRO A 87 -0.61 -10.82 5.80
CA PRO A 87 -1.90 -10.42 6.37
C PRO A 87 -3.03 -11.37 5.95
N GLU A 88 -4.04 -11.56 6.79
CA GLU A 88 -5.23 -12.37 6.46
C GLU A 88 -6.18 -11.67 5.49
N LEU A 89 -6.20 -10.33 5.54
CA LEU A 89 -7.06 -9.52 4.70
C LEU A 89 -6.28 -8.33 4.13
N ILE A 90 -6.27 -8.19 2.81
CA ILE A 90 -5.56 -7.11 2.12
C ILE A 90 -6.54 -6.36 1.22
N LEU A 91 -6.59 -5.04 1.41
CA LEU A 91 -7.40 -4.10 0.65
C LEU A 91 -6.48 -3.33 -0.29
N PHE A 92 -6.41 -3.77 -1.55
CA PHE A 92 -5.53 -3.16 -2.54
C PHE A 92 -6.18 -2.01 -3.29
N GLN A 93 -5.40 -0.99 -3.62
CA GLN A 93 -5.71 0.07 -4.56
C GLN A 93 -4.66 0.10 -5.67
N GLU A 94 -5.06 0.60 -6.83
CA GLU A 94 -4.22 0.73 -8.02
C GLU A 94 -3.73 -0.60 -8.61
N LEU A 95 -4.57 -1.63 -8.50
CA LEU A 95 -4.43 -2.84 -9.28
C LEU A 95 -5.13 -2.64 -10.63
N GLU A 96 -4.51 -3.03 -11.73
CA GLU A 96 -5.15 -2.93 -13.04
C GLU A 96 -6.42 -3.77 -13.10
N ALA A 97 -7.47 -3.20 -13.65
CA ALA A 97 -8.67 -3.94 -14.00
C ALA A 97 -8.42 -4.73 -15.30
N ASP A 98 -8.90 -5.95 -15.34
CA ASP A 98 -8.82 -6.79 -16.53
C ASP A 98 -9.71 -6.24 -17.67
N PHE A 99 -9.09 -5.66 -18.67
CA PHE A 99 -9.74 -5.15 -19.87
C PHE A 99 -9.63 -6.07 -21.06
N SER A 100 -8.75 -7.08 -21.01
CA SER A 100 -8.51 -7.97 -22.12
C SER A 100 -9.59 -9.07 -22.16
N PRO A 101 -10.41 -9.16 -23.21
CA PRO A 101 -11.38 -10.24 -23.35
C PRO A 101 -10.75 -11.64 -23.41
N GLN A 102 -9.47 -11.72 -23.74
CA GLN A 102 -8.71 -12.96 -23.87
C GLN A 102 -7.98 -13.36 -22.60
N SER A 103 -7.90 -12.46 -21.63
CA SER A 103 -7.08 -12.66 -20.42
C SER A 103 -7.81 -13.35 -19.29
N SER A 104 -9.07 -13.71 -19.46
CA SER A 104 -9.91 -14.21 -18.37
C SER A 104 -9.32 -15.46 -17.71
N VAL A 105 -8.79 -15.27 -16.51
CA VAL A 105 -8.55 -16.37 -15.60
C VAL A 105 -9.85 -16.63 -14.84
N GLU A 106 -10.69 -17.52 -15.36
CA GLU A 106 -12.00 -17.82 -14.78
C GLU A 106 -11.91 -18.34 -13.34
N ASN A 107 -10.83 -19.07 -13.05
CA ASN A 107 -10.64 -19.67 -11.73
C ASN A 107 -9.17 -19.57 -11.30
N LEU A 108 -8.89 -18.66 -10.36
CA LEU A 108 -7.56 -18.42 -9.85
C LEU A 108 -6.93 -19.62 -9.11
N ALA A 109 -7.74 -20.45 -8.44
CA ALA A 109 -7.22 -21.65 -7.80
C ALA A 109 -6.74 -22.68 -8.83
N THR A 110 -7.52 -22.90 -9.90
CA THR A 110 -7.12 -23.75 -11.03
C THR A 110 -5.86 -23.20 -11.71
N PHE A 111 -5.77 -21.90 -11.90
CA PHE A 111 -4.59 -21.22 -12.44
C PHE A 111 -3.33 -21.49 -11.60
N LEU A 112 -3.43 -21.33 -10.28
CA LEU A 112 -2.32 -21.62 -9.36
C LEU A 112 -1.89 -23.10 -9.42
N ASP A 113 -2.85 -24.03 -9.46
CA ASP A 113 -2.54 -25.48 -9.58
C ASP A 113 -1.86 -25.82 -10.91
N GLN A 114 -2.34 -25.27 -12.01
CA GLN A 114 -1.73 -25.45 -13.33
C GLN A 114 -0.28 -24.96 -13.39
N HIS A 115 0.01 -23.88 -12.70
CA HIS A 115 1.33 -23.23 -12.71
C HIS A 115 2.17 -23.51 -11.46
N ARG A 116 1.79 -24.47 -10.61
CA ARG A 116 2.47 -24.76 -9.33
C ARG A 116 3.93 -25.18 -9.49
N ALA A 117 4.31 -25.78 -10.63
CA ALA A 117 5.64 -26.30 -10.88
C ALA A 117 6.64 -25.24 -11.37
N ILE A 118 6.17 -24.04 -11.70
CA ILE A 118 6.99 -22.92 -12.19
C ILE A 118 6.72 -21.68 -11.37
N SER A 119 7.78 -20.93 -11.04
CA SER A 119 7.63 -19.69 -10.31
C SER A 119 7.23 -18.53 -11.22
N VAL A 120 6.66 -17.47 -10.63
CA VAL A 120 6.37 -16.21 -11.36
C VAL A 120 7.63 -15.66 -12.02
N ALA A 121 8.78 -15.77 -11.35
CA ALA A 121 10.07 -15.37 -11.93
C ALA A 121 10.41 -16.19 -13.20
N GLN A 122 10.18 -17.49 -13.18
CA GLN A 122 10.38 -18.33 -14.37
C GLN A 122 9.36 -18.03 -15.45
N MET A 123 8.08 -17.80 -15.10
CA MET A 123 7.04 -17.41 -16.07
C MET A 123 7.41 -16.12 -16.80
N LEU A 124 7.97 -15.13 -16.09
CA LEU A 124 8.36 -13.84 -16.66
C LEU A 124 9.74 -13.86 -17.36
N THR A 125 10.51 -14.95 -17.23
CA THR A 125 11.87 -15.06 -17.80
C THR A 125 12.03 -16.31 -18.67
N THR A 126 12.59 -17.38 -18.13
CA THR A 126 13.03 -18.58 -18.86
C THR A 126 11.90 -19.46 -19.37
N ALA A 127 10.74 -19.45 -18.73
CA ALA A 127 9.55 -20.19 -19.10
C ALA A 127 8.46 -19.30 -19.73
N TRP A 128 8.83 -18.12 -20.23
CA TRP A 128 7.89 -17.20 -20.85
C TRP A 128 7.15 -17.84 -22.02
N ARG A 129 5.86 -17.60 -22.09
CA ARG A 129 4.99 -17.96 -23.20
C ARG A 129 4.13 -16.76 -23.58
N SER A 130 3.80 -16.62 -24.84
CA SER A 130 3.02 -15.48 -25.34
C SER A 130 1.64 -15.34 -24.70
N GLU A 131 1.02 -16.49 -24.35
CA GLU A 131 -0.27 -16.50 -23.63
C GLU A 131 -0.22 -15.84 -22.26
N TYR A 132 0.95 -15.74 -21.63
CA TYR A 132 1.10 -15.08 -20.33
C TYR A 132 0.95 -13.56 -20.42
N ALA A 133 1.11 -12.96 -21.59
CA ALA A 133 0.87 -11.53 -21.77
C ALA A 133 -0.58 -11.14 -21.43
N GLY A 134 -1.53 -12.04 -21.68
CA GLY A 134 -2.93 -11.82 -21.37
C GLY A 134 -3.35 -12.21 -19.94
N LEU A 135 -2.43 -12.52 -19.02
CA LEU A 135 -2.79 -12.79 -17.63
C LEU A 135 -3.05 -11.48 -16.90
N PRO A 136 -4.18 -11.35 -16.20
CA PRO A 136 -4.52 -10.11 -15.51
C PRO A 136 -3.63 -9.86 -14.27
N ALA A 137 -3.50 -8.61 -13.87
CA ALA A 137 -2.64 -8.17 -12.77
C ALA A 137 -2.87 -8.93 -11.45
N GLN A 138 -4.14 -9.24 -11.12
CA GLN A 138 -4.46 -10.03 -9.93
C GLN A 138 -3.94 -11.46 -10.00
N ALA A 139 -3.89 -12.08 -11.18
CA ALA A 139 -3.35 -13.43 -11.33
C ALA A 139 -1.83 -13.43 -11.14
N TRP A 140 -1.14 -12.44 -11.71
CA TRP A 140 0.29 -12.24 -11.49
C TRP A 140 0.62 -12.03 -10.01
N LEU A 141 -0.11 -11.13 -9.34
CA LEU A 141 0.12 -10.87 -7.92
C LEU A 141 -0.16 -12.11 -7.07
N LEU A 142 -1.29 -12.78 -7.27
CA LEU A 142 -1.64 -13.98 -6.51
C LEU A 142 -0.61 -15.10 -6.72
N LYS A 143 -0.08 -15.24 -7.93
CA LYS A 143 0.99 -16.21 -8.22
C LYS A 143 2.28 -15.85 -7.49
N ALA A 144 2.68 -14.57 -7.49
CA ALA A 144 3.85 -14.12 -6.76
C ALA A 144 3.72 -14.36 -5.25
N LEU A 145 2.54 -14.07 -4.68
CA LEU A 145 2.24 -14.35 -3.28
C LEU A 145 2.32 -15.85 -2.98
N SER A 146 1.69 -16.68 -3.80
CA SER A 146 1.71 -18.14 -3.64
C SER A 146 3.12 -18.71 -3.68
N ASP A 147 3.97 -18.25 -4.61
CA ASP A 147 5.37 -18.67 -4.72
C ASP A 147 6.21 -18.29 -3.49
N ALA A 148 5.83 -17.20 -2.83
CA ALA A 148 6.47 -16.72 -1.62
C ALA A 148 5.92 -17.35 -0.33
N GLY A 149 4.97 -18.30 -0.45
CA GLY A 149 4.35 -18.98 0.69
C GLY A 149 3.14 -18.24 1.27
N LEU A 150 2.73 -17.11 0.70
CA LEU A 150 1.53 -16.39 1.11
C LEU A 150 0.32 -16.99 0.39
N VAL A 151 -0.25 -18.04 0.96
CA VAL A 151 -1.27 -18.87 0.34
C VAL A 151 -2.66 -18.67 0.97
N GLY A 152 -3.69 -19.22 0.32
CA GLY A 152 -5.05 -19.29 0.86
C GLY A 152 -5.93 -18.08 0.57
N TYR A 153 -5.50 -17.16 -0.29
CA TYR A 153 -6.32 -15.99 -0.64
C TYR A 153 -7.38 -16.33 -1.68
N SER A 154 -8.62 -15.94 -1.38
CA SER A 154 -9.68 -15.66 -2.33
C SER A 154 -9.56 -14.21 -2.79
N VAL A 155 -9.78 -13.94 -4.08
CA VAL A 155 -9.55 -12.63 -4.68
C VAL A 155 -10.83 -12.10 -5.31
N VAL A 156 -11.13 -10.84 -5.02
CA VAL A 156 -12.17 -10.05 -5.69
C VAL A 156 -11.55 -8.77 -6.21
N VAL A 157 -11.81 -8.47 -7.47
CA VAL A 157 -11.39 -7.22 -8.13
C VAL A 157 -12.63 -6.46 -8.55
N ALA A 158 -12.73 -5.18 -8.22
CA ALA A 158 -13.81 -4.36 -8.71
C ALA A 158 -13.64 -4.16 -10.23
N PRO A 159 -14.70 -4.29 -11.03
CA PRO A 159 -14.62 -3.98 -12.44
C PRO A 159 -14.31 -2.48 -12.60
N SER A 160 -13.52 -2.16 -13.60
CA SER A 160 -13.28 -0.77 -13.98
C SER A 160 -14.48 -0.20 -14.76
N LYS A 161 -14.55 1.14 -14.82
CA LYS A 161 -15.53 1.87 -15.66
C LYS A 161 -15.25 1.75 -17.16
N GLY A 162 -14.18 1.04 -17.55
CA GLY A 162 -13.76 0.90 -18.92
C GLY A 162 -12.87 2.05 -19.42
N SER A 163 -12.35 1.91 -20.63
CA SER A 163 -11.41 2.84 -21.26
C SER A 163 -11.90 4.27 -21.36
N ASP A 164 -13.20 4.47 -21.53
CA ASP A 164 -13.81 5.79 -21.71
C ASP A 164 -13.71 6.68 -20.46
N ALA A 165 -13.51 6.10 -19.29
CA ALA A 165 -13.39 6.85 -18.04
C ALA A 165 -11.95 7.31 -17.73
N GLY A 166 -10.95 6.89 -18.51
CA GLY A 166 -9.53 7.20 -18.25
C GLY A 166 -9.02 6.63 -16.93
N ILE A 167 -9.56 5.47 -16.49
CA ILE A 167 -9.20 4.81 -15.24
C ILE A 167 -8.81 3.37 -15.54
N ALA A 168 -7.52 3.09 -15.51
CA ALA A 168 -6.98 1.75 -15.76
C ALA A 168 -7.01 0.86 -14.52
N HIS A 169 -6.81 1.43 -13.34
CA HIS A 169 -6.67 0.68 -12.10
C HIS A 169 -7.91 0.80 -11.20
N THR A 170 -8.09 -0.19 -10.34
CA THR A 170 -9.25 -0.36 -9.48
C THR A 170 -8.89 -0.86 -8.08
N ASN A 171 -9.92 -1.15 -7.28
CA ASN A 171 -9.82 -1.72 -5.95
C ASN A 171 -9.92 -3.25 -5.98
N ALA A 172 -9.18 -3.93 -5.09
CA ALA A 172 -9.26 -5.37 -4.94
C ALA A 172 -9.19 -5.79 -3.46
N VAL A 173 -9.74 -6.97 -3.17
CA VAL A 173 -9.66 -7.63 -1.87
C VAL A 173 -9.02 -9.00 -2.04
N PHE A 174 -7.96 -9.26 -1.27
CA PHE A 174 -7.38 -10.58 -1.11
C PHE A 174 -7.67 -11.04 0.31
N SER A 175 -8.43 -12.11 0.49
CA SER A 175 -8.94 -12.57 1.77
C SER A 175 -8.68 -14.06 1.99
N ARG A 176 -8.23 -14.42 3.18
CA ARG A 176 -8.23 -15.81 3.65
C ARG A 176 -9.55 -16.21 4.28
N PHE A 177 -10.41 -15.25 4.56
CA PHE A 177 -11.77 -15.51 5.02
C PHE A 177 -12.70 -15.77 3.82
N PRO A 178 -13.70 -16.63 3.97
CA PRO A 178 -14.71 -16.85 2.94
C PRO A 178 -15.44 -15.55 2.57
N ILE A 179 -15.60 -15.32 1.28
CA ILE A 179 -16.34 -14.18 0.76
C ILE A 179 -17.81 -14.57 0.67
N GLN A 180 -18.69 -13.85 1.36
CA GLN A 180 -20.14 -14.09 1.36
C GLN A 180 -20.87 -13.26 0.32
N GLU A 181 -20.51 -11.97 0.20
CA GLU A 181 -21.17 -11.04 -0.69
C GLU A 181 -20.17 -10.03 -1.25
N VAL A 182 -20.40 -9.61 -2.50
CA VAL A 182 -19.63 -8.57 -3.19
C VAL A 182 -20.60 -7.61 -3.85
N ARG A 183 -20.41 -6.33 -3.60
CA ARG A 183 -21.15 -5.24 -4.24
C ARG A 183 -20.19 -4.16 -4.72
N ARG A 184 -20.60 -3.43 -5.74
CA ARG A 184 -19.88 -2.30 -6.31
C ARG A 184 -20.75 -1.06 -6.26
N HIS A 185 -20.15 0.08 -5.88
CA HIS A 185 -20.86 1.36 -5.83
C HIS A 185 -20.06 2.40 -6.62
N GLU A 186 -20.71 2.97 -7.61
CA GLU A 186 -20.08 3.96 -8.50
C GLU A 186 -19.74 5.25 -7.78
N LEU A 187 -18.54 5.76 -8.03
CA LEU A 187 -18.09 7.07 -7.57
C LEU A 187 -17.85 8.03 -8.75
N LEU A 188 -18.14 9.31 -8.54
CA LEU A 188 -17.85 10.35 -9.52
C LEU A 188 -16.32 10.59 -9.57
N LYS A 189 -15.73 10.44 -10.75
CA LYS A 189 -14.31 10.73 -11.04
C LYS A 189 -13.33 10.08 -10.07
N ALA A 190 -13.70 8.94 -9.53
CA ALA A 190 -12.91 8.09 -8.65
C ALA A 190 -13.15 6.63 -9.01
N ARG A 191 -12.42 5.72 -8.37
CA ARG A 191 -12.63 4.27 -8.51
C ARG A 191 -13.86 3.89 -7.70
N ASP A 192 -14.63 2.94 -8.22
CA ASP A 192 -15.83 2.47 -7.54
C ASP A 192 -15.48 1.88 -6.18
N ILE A 193 -16.35 2.08 -5.19
CA ILE A 193 -16.21 1.41 -3.89
C ILE A 193 -16.45 -0.07 -4.11
N LEU A 194 -15.55 -0.90 -3.58
CA LEU A 194 -15.73 -2.34 -3.49
C LEU A 194 -16.18 -2.69 -2.09
N GLU A 195 -17.44 -3.11 -1.95
CA GLU A 195 -18.01 -3.64 -0.72
C GLU A 195 -17.89 -5.15 -0.74
N VAL A 196 -17.27 -5.72 0.28
CA VAL A 196 -17.13 -7.16 0.46
C VAL A 196 -17.54 -7.55 1.87
N THR A 197 -18.49 -8.48 1.99
CA THR A 197 -18.82 -9.10 3.26
C THR A 197 -18.10 -10.45 3.36
N LEU A 198 -17.37 -10.61 4.44
CA LEU A 198 -16.56 -11.78 4.77
C LEU A 198 -17.18 -12.57 5.90
N ASP A 199 -16.97 -13.89 5.88
CA ASP A 199 -17.25 -14.75 7.01
C ASP A 199 -15.99 -14.94 7.87
N VAL A 200 -15.94 -14.25 8.98
CA VAL A 200 -14.85 -14.39 9.94
C VAL A 200 -15.33 -15.27 11.10
N ALA A 201 -15.14 -16.58 10.97
CA ALA A 201 -15.58 -17.60 11.93
C ALA A 201 -17.07 -17.48 12.33
N ALA A 202 -17.94 -17.41 11.34
CA ALA A 202 -19.39 -17.23 11.42
C ALA A 202 -19.86 -15.82 11.86
N HIS A 203 -18.96 -14.84 11.90
CA HIS A 203 -19.30 -13.44 12.11
C HIS A 203 -19.11 -12.66 10.80
N PRO A 204 -20.13 -11.90 10.35
CA PRO A 204 -20.00 -11.09 9.15
C PRO A 204 -19.13 -9.85 9.42
N LEU A 205 -18.08 -9.69 8.63
CA LEU A 205 -17.26 -8.48 8.58
C LEU A 205 -17.45 -7.81 7.22
N THR A 206 -17.93 -6.59 7.20
CA THR A 206 -18.05 -5.82 5.96
C THR A 206 -16.85 -4.90 5.77
N VAL A 207 -16.23 -4.95 4.60
CA VAL A 207 -15.16 -4.02 4.24
C VAL A 207 -15.58 -3.16 3.05
N TYR A 208 -15.34 -1.86 3.13
CA TYR A 208 -15.48 -0.91 2.02
C TYR A 208 -14.10 -0.48 1.56
N VAL A 209 -13.67 -0.95 0.39
CA VAL A 209 -12.39 -0.57 -0.20
C VAL A 209 -12.58 0.65 -1.09
N ASN A 210 -11.82 1.69 -0.81
CA ASN A 210 -11.98 3.00 -1.42
C ASN A 210 -10.70 3.47 -2.13
N HIS A 211 -10.89 4.22 -3.21
CA HIS A 211 -9.85 5.03 -3.81
C HIS A 211 -10.49 6.30 -4.39
N TRP A 212 -10.49 7.37 -3.61
CA TRP A 212 -11.18 8.62 -3.94
C TRP A 212 -10.41 9.49 -4.93
N LYS A 213 -11.00 10.63 -5.28
CA LYS A 213 -10.38 11.59 -6.19
C LYS A 213 -9.07 12.15 -5.64
N SER A 214 -7.99 11.96 -6.40
CA SER A 214 -6.64 12.45 -6.06
C SER A 214 -6.54 13.97 -5.95
N GLY A 215 -5.48 14.44 -5.26
CA GLY A 215 -5.15 15.85 -5.10
C GLY A 215 -5.51 16.40 -3.73
N ALA A 216 -5.16 15.69 -2.65
CA ALA A 216 -5.37 16.09 -1.25
C ALA A 216 -4.76 17.46 -0.92
N SER A 217 -3.67 17.84 -1.58
CA SER A 217 -2.98 19.12 -1.39
C SER A 217 -3.73 20.34 -1.99
N SER A 218 -4.94 20.15 -2.53
CA SER A 218 -5.73 21.24 -3.11
C SER A 218 -7.19 21.21 -2.69
N PRO A 219 -7.72 22.29 -2.08
CA PRO A 219 -9.12 22.37 -1.71
C PRO A 219 -10.06 22.34 -2.92
N SER A 220 -9.56 22.64 -4.13
CA SER A 220 -10.36 22.61 -5.36
C SER A 220 -10.88 21.22 -5.73
N ARG A 221 -10.33 20.16 -5.13
CA ARG A 221 -10.77 18.78 -5.33
C ARG A 221 -11.77 18.29 -4.28
N GLU A 222 -11.94 19.03 -3.18
CA GLU A 222 -12.89 18.66 -2.11
C GLU A 222 -14.33 18.48 -2.62
N PRO A 223 -14.90 19.29 -3.52
CA PRO A 223 -16.26 19.06 -3.98
C PRO A 223 -16.50 17.67 -4.60
N ILE A 224 -15.46 17.07 -5.19
CA ILE A 224 -15.56 15.71 -5.72
C ILE A 224 -15.44 14.69 -4.60
N ARG A 225 -14.50 14.88 -3.66
CA ARG A 225 -14.35 13.99 -2.49
C ARG A 225 -15.56 14.04 -1.55
N VAL A 226 -16.22 15.18 -1.44
CA VAL A 226 -17.53 15.30 -0.75
C VAL A 226 -18.54 14.34 -1.39
N GLN A 227 -18.70 14.36 -2.72
CA GLN A 227 -19.61 13.45 -3.40
C GLN A 227 -19.19 11.97 -3.24
N ASN A 228 -17.90 11.66 -3.24
CA ASN A 228 -17.42 10.32 -2.95
C ASN A 228 -17.77 9.89 -1.51
N ALA A 229 -17.62 10.80 -0.56
CA ALA A 229 -17.96 10.58 0.84
C ALA A 229 -19.48 10.42 1.08
N GLU A 230 -20.30 11.19 0.38
CA GLU A 230 -21.77 11.10 0.44
C GLU A 230 -22.27 9.70 0.04
N VAL A 231 -21.69 9.12 -1.01
CA VAL A 231 -22.01 7.74 -1.43
C VAL A 231 -21.65 6.76 -0.33
N LEU A 232 -20.40 6.81 0.16
CA LEU A 232 -19.92 5.90 1.21
C LEU A 232 -20.73 6.07 2.50
N ARG A 233 -21.01 7.31 2.91
CA ARG A 233 -21.79 7.60 4.11
C ARG A 233 -23.19 7.00 4.04
N ALA A 234 -23.87 7.17 2.89
CA ALA A 234 -25.20 6.61 2.68
C ALA A 234 -25.21 5.06 2.78
N LEU A 235 -24.17 4.39 2.30
CA LEU A 235 -24.04 2.93 2.42
C LEU A 235 -23.86 2.50 3.89
N ILE A 236 -23.02 3.19 4.62
CA ILE A 236 -22.78 2.92 6.06
C ILE A 236 -24.06 3.19 6.85
N ASP A 237 -24.74 4.32 6.62
CA ASP A 237 -25.98 4.66 7.31
C ASP A 237 -27.09 3.62 7.06
N ALA A 238 -27.23 3.18 5.81
CA ALA A 238 -28.20 2.13 5.47
C ALA A 238 -27.89 0.80 6.19
N ARG A 239 -26.61 0.45 6.33
CA ARG A 239 -26.20 -0.75 7.05
C ARG A 239 -26.45 -0.61 8.55
N LEU A 240 -26.00 0.50 9.15
CA LEU A 240 -26.16 0.76 10.58
C LEU A 240 -27.63 0.97 11.01
N ALA A 241 -28.49 1.40 10.09
CA ALA A 241 -29.93 1.48 10.35
C ALA A 241 -30.59 0.10 10.58
N THR A 242 -30.05 -0.94 9.97
CA THR A 242 -30.51 -2.33 10.12
C THR A 242 -29.74 -3.09 11.17
N GLU A 243 -28.45 -2.83 11.27
CA GLU A 243 -27.50 -3.49 12.17
C GLU A 243 -26.63 -2.42 12.88
N PRO A 244 -27.14 -1.81 13.96
CA PRO A 244 -26.43 -0.68 14.63
C PRO A 244 -25.03 -1.01 15.14
N MET A 245 -24.73 -2.29 15.32
CA MET A 245 -23.43 -2.82 15.77
C MET A 245 -22.75 -3.66 14.69
N ALA A 246 -22.99 -3.33 13.41
CA ALA A 246 -22.33 -4.01 12.32
C ALA A 246 -20.80 -3.77 12.37
N ASP A 247 -20.04 -4.85 12.20
CA ASP A 247 -18.58 -4.84 12.09
C ASP A 247 -18.20 -4.34 10.70
N ILE A 248 -17.76 -3.07 10.61
CA ILE A 248 -17.42 -2.45 9.34
C ILE A 248 -16.02 -1.83 9.40
N ILE A 249 -15.21 -2.16 8.42
CA ILE A 249 -13.91 -1.51 8.17
C ILE A 249 -14.01 -0.73 6.86
N ILE A 250 -13.63 0.53 6.89
CA ILE A 250 -13.43 1.36 5.71
C ILE A 250 -11.93 1.47 5.50
N GLY A 251 -11.43 1.01 4.36
CA GLY A 251 -10.00 1.02 4.07
C GLY A 251 -9.67 1.53 2.68
N GLY A 252 -8.44 1.99 2.53
CA GLY A 252 -7.88 2.38 1.25
C GLY A 252 -7.37 3.81 1.18
N ASP A 253 -7.18 4.28 -0.05
CA ASP A 253 -6.70 5.63 -0.35
C ASP A 253 -7.89 6.59 -0.47
N LEU A 254 -8.17 7.32 0.61
CA LEU A 254 -9.23 8.35 0.61
C LEU A 254 -8.77 9.66 0.00
N ASN A 255 -7.49 9.77 -0.41
CA ASN A 255 -6.93 10.98 -0.99
C ASN A 255 -7.28 12.26 -0.18
N SER A 256 -7.39 12.10 1.12
CA SER A 256 -7.67 13.15 2.10
C SER A 256 -6.84 12.88 3.34
N HIS A 257 -6.36 13.92 3.98
CA HIS A 257 -5.66 13.76 5.26
C HIS A 257 -6.68 13.52 6.38
N TYR A 258 -6.29 12.79 7.44
CA TYR A 258 -7.16 12.49 8.59
C TYR A 258 -7.78 13.76 9.23
N ASN A 259 -7.12 14.91 9.09
CA ASN A 259 -7.48 16.22 9.60
C ASN A 259 -7.73 17.25 8.50
N GLN A 260 -8.30 16.84 7.39
CA GLN A 260 -8.49 17.67 6.18
C GLN A 260 -9.28 18.97 6.45
N SER A 261 -10.25 18.94 7.36
CA SER A 261 -11.05 20.13 7.74
C SER A 261 -10.20 21.21 8.43
N ILE A 262 -9.14 20.81 9.13
CA ILE A 262 -8.18 21.73 9.73
C ILE A 262 -7.26 22.34 8.67
N LEU A 263 -6.85 21.52 7.68
CA LEU A 263 -6.04 21.99 6.55
C LEU A 263 -6.75 23.03 5.71
N TYR A 264 -8.06 22.93 5.58
CA TYR A 264 -8.89 23.78 4.74
C TYR A 264 -10.04 24.41 5.52
N PRO A 265 -9.77 25.32 6.48
CA PRO A 265 -10.80 25.96 7.26
C PRO A 265 -11.85 26.64 6.36
N GLY A 266 -13.13 26.39 6.64
CA GLY A 266 -14.25 26.94 5.87
C GLY A 266 -14.55 26.23 4.55
N VAL A 267 -13.86 25.12 4.25
CA VAL A 267 -14.20 24.22 3.13
C VAL A 267 -14.83 22.96 3.70
N THR A 268 -16.00 22.58 3.20
CA THR A 268 -16.58 21.27 3.54
C THR A 268 -15.70 20.16 2.99
N THR A 269 -15.26 19.25 3.84
CA THR A 269 -14.37 18.13 3.49
C THR A 269 -15.12 16.82 3.45
N GLY A 270 -14.73 15.94 2.50
CA GLY A 270 -15.36 14.63 2.38
C GLY A 270 -15.12 13.75 3.61
N ILE A 271 -13.87 13.69 4.08
CA ILE A 271 -13.49 12.76 5.14
C ILE A 271 -14.01 13.16 6.53
N ASN A 272 -13.89 14.43 6.92
CA ASN A 272 -14.27 14.86 8.27
C ASN A 272 -15.73 15.29 8.33
N ASP A 273 -16.18 16.20 7.44
CA ASP A 273 -17.50 16.82 7.57
C ASP A 273 -18.63 15.92 7.05
N VAL A 274 -18.38 15.13 5.99
CA VAL A 274 -19.41 14.28 5.38
C VAL A 274 -19.34 12.85 5.90
N LEU A 275 -18.16 12.24 5.87
CA LEU A 275 -18.00 10.85 6.32
C LEU A 275 -18.07 10.72 7.85
N GLY A 276 -17.75 11.78 8.59
CA GLY A 276 -17.74 11.75 10.05
C GLY A 276 -16.51 11.03 10.61
N SER A 277 -15.40 11.08 9.89
CA SER A 277 -14.12 10.53 10.36
C SER A 277 -13.52 11.42 11.43
N GLN A 278 -13.26 10.86 12.62
CA GLN A 278 -12.79 11.62 13.78
C GLN A 278 -12.01 10.70 14.74
N GLY A 279 -11.41 11.28 15.78
CA GLY A 279 -10.57 10.60 16.76
C GLY A 279 -11.15 10.50 18.17
N ASP A 280 -12.41 10.84 18.40
CA ASP A 280 -13.06 10.66 19.68
C ASP A 280 -13.55 9.22 19.86
N GLU A 281 -12.67 8.43 20.40
CA GLU A 281 -12.91 7.03 20.70
C GLU A 281 -14.04 6.80 21.70
N LEU A 282 -14.17 7.67 22.71
CA LEU A 282 -15.25 7.57 23.70
C LEU A 282 -16.60 7.85 23.04
N GLY A 283 -16.66 8.83 22.14
CA GLY A 283 -17.87 9.14 21.38
C GLY A 283 -18.35 7.97 20.52
N ILE A 284 -17.43 7.19 19.95
CA ILE A 284 -17.78 5.98 19.17
C ILE A 284 -18.39 4.88 20.03
N ARG A 285 -17.91 4.73 21.26
CA ARG A 285 -18.43 3.70 22.19
C ARG A 285 -19.82 4.04 22.71
N GLU A 286 -20.19 5.30 22.76
CA GLU A 286 -21.49 5.71 23.26
C GLU A 286 -22.63 5.29 22.31
N LEU A 287 -23.72 4.82 22.90
CA LEU A 287 -24.92 4.41 22.16
C LEU A 287 -25.53 5.62 21.45
N GLY A 288 -25.58 5.60 20.12
CA GLY A 288 -26.16 6.66 19.29
C GLY A 288 -25.18 7.42 18.40
N GLY A 289 -23.88 7.23 18.58
CA GLY A 289 -22.86 7.80 17.67
C GLY A 289 -22.89 7.13 16.30
N VAL A 290 -22.83 7.93 15.26
CA VAL A 290 -22.73 7.45 13.85
C VAL A 290 -21.35 7.73 13.24
N ASP A 291 -20.48 8.35 14.02
CA ASP A 291 -19.14 8.73 13.59
C ASP A 291 -18.26 7.50 13.38
N LEU A 292 -17.24 7.68 12.59
CA LEU A 292 -16.24 6.65 12.30
C LEU A 292 -14.94 7.00 13.00
N TYR A 293 -14.38 6.03 13.71
CA TYR A 293 -13.08 6.19 14.34
C TYR A 293 -11.98 5.98 13.31
N ASN A 294 -11.14 6.99 13.14
CA ASN A 294 -9.99 6.94 12.26
C ASN A 294 -8.75 6.51 13.05
N LEU A 295 -8.20 5.38 12.71
CA LEU A 295 -7.11 4.76 13.46
C LEU A 295 -5.82 5.58 13.45
N TRP A 296 -5.68 6.58 12.58
CA TRP A 296 -4.57 7.52 12.64
C TRP A 296 -4.46 8.23 13.99
N PHE A 297 -5.58 8.45 14.67
CA PHE A 297 -5.58 9.15 15.95
C PHE A 297 -4.92 8.37 17.08
N GLU A 298 -4.66 7.09 16.92
CA GLU A 298 -3.88 6.29 17.88
C GLU A 298 -2.37 6.55 17.83
N LEU A 299 -1.89 7.15 16.75
CA LEU A 299 -0.47 7.44 16.60
C LEU A 299 -0.16 8.87 17.05
N PRO A 300 1.06 9.13 17.54
CA PRO A 300 1.55 10.50 17.70
C PRO A 300 1.51 11.23 16.34
N PRO A 301 1.23 12.54 16.32
CA PRO A 301 1.08 13.32 15.09
C PRO A 301 2.25 13.14 14.08
N GLU A 302 3.48 13.08 14.58
CA GLU A 302 4.69 12.91 13.75
C GLU A 302 4.78 11.56 13.04
N GLN A 303 3.98 10.58 13.46
CA GLN A 303 3.89 9.26 12.83
C GLN A 303 2.67 9.11 11.91
N ARG A 304 1.81 10.13 11.82
CA ARG A 304 0.56 10.07 11.06
C ARG A 304 0.80 10.35 9.57
N TYR A 305 1.52 9.49 8.87
CA TYR A 305 1.71 9.65 7.44
C TYR A 305 1.83 8.32 6.71
N SER A 306 1.30 8.28 5.51
CA SER A 306 1.42 7.18 4.55
C SER A 306 2.08 7.60 3.24
N GLU A 307 2.33 8.88 3.04
CA GLU A 307 3.02 9.41 1.87
C GLU A 307 3.96 10.56 2.25
N VAL A 308 4.85 10.91 1.33
CA VAL A 308 5.63 12.15 1.40
C VAL A 308 5.59 12.85 0.04
N TRP A 309 4.81 13.92 -0.04
CA TRP A 309 4.68 14.71 -1.26
C TRP A 309 5.43 16.04 -1.13
N ARG A 310 6.48 16.23 -1.97
CA ARG A 310 7.31 17.45 -1.98
C ARG A 310 7.87 17.81 -0.60
N GLY A 311 8.32 16.83 0.14
CA GLY A 311 8.89 16.98 1.47
C GLY A 311 7.88 17.13 2.61
N ARG A 312 6.60 16.96 2.34
CA ARG A 312 5.54 17.01 3.35
C ARG A 312 4.90 15.64 3.53
N ARG A 313 4.76 15.24 4.76
CA ARG A 313 4.05 14.01 5.14
C ARG A 313 2.55 14.19 4.97
N GLY A 314 1.89 13.17 4.45
CA GLY A 314 0.45 13.13 4.24
C GLY A 314 -0.13 11.76 4.63
N SER A 315 -1.35 11.75 5.16
CA SER A 315 -2.04 10.53 5.60
C SER A 315 -3.18 10.20 4.65
N LEU A 316 -2.90 9.69 3.46
CA LEU A 316 -3.91 9.41 2.43
C LEU A 316 -4.50 8.01 2.53
N MET A 317 -3.68 7.04 2.98
CA MET A 317 -4.14 5.69 3.29
C MET A 317 -4.85 5.66 4.64
N HIS A 318 -5.98 4.98 4.73
CA HIS A 318 -6.78 4.94 5.93
C HIS A 318 -7.28 3.55 6.28
N LEU A 319 -7.50 3.34 7.58
CA LEU A 319 -8.42 2.37 8.15
C LEU A 319 -9.32 3.12 9.13
N LEU A 320 -10.63 3.10 8.87
CA LEU A 320 -11.65 3.62 9.77
C LEU A 320 -12.55 2.47 10.22
N VAL A 321 -13.04 2.54 11.42
CA VAL A 321 -13.84 1.49 12.03
C VAL A 321 -15.15 2.03 12.60
N THR A 322 -16.18 1.19 12.56
CA THR A 322 -17.46 1.47 13.22
C THR A 322 -17.44 1.00 14.67
N ARG A 323 -18.44 1.41 15.40
CA ARG A 323 -18.66 1.05 16.80
C ARG A 323 -18.77 -0.45 17.04
N GLY A 324 -19.27 -1.24 16.07
CA GLY A 324 -19.36 -2.71 16.17
C GLY A 324 -18.01 -3.34 16.47
N LEU A 325 -16.93 -2.79 15.90
CA LEU A 325 -15.58 -3.29 16.15
C LEU A 325 -15.03 -2.96 17.57
N TYR A 326 -15.86 -2.32 18.40
CA TYR A 326 -15.57 -2.00 19.82
C TYR A 326 -16.53 -2.68 20.81
N ASP A 327 -17.47 -3.47 20.36
CA ASP A 327 -18.29 -4.27 21.27
C ASP A 327 -17.60 -5.60 21.62
N GLN A 328 -18.25 -6.44 22.41
CA GLN A 328 -17.69 -7.74 22.81
C GLN A 328 -18.20 -8.89 21.92
N SER A 329 -18.73 -8.57 20.75
CA SER A 329 -19.35 -9.54 19.84
C SER A 329 -18.63 -9.49 18.48
N GLY A 330 -18.59 -10.61 17.79
CA GLY A 330 -18.06 -10.68 16.45
C GLY A 330 -16.58 -10.37 16.32
N VAL A 331 -16.26 -9.49 15.37
CA VAL A 331 -14.90 -9.03 15.13
C VAL A 331 -14.62 -7.80 15.98
N GLY A 332 -13.46 -7.77 16.56
CA GLY A 332 -13.06 -6.64 17.37
C GLY A 332 -11.72 -6.03 16.94
N TYR A 333 -11.61 -4.71 17.00
CA TYR A 333 -10.35 -4.01 16.80
C TYR A 333 -9.43 -4.20 18.01
N VAL A 334 -8.13 -4.41 17.78
CA VAL A 334 -7.10 -4.48 18.82
C VAL A 334 -6.47 -3.12 18.97
N ASP A 335 -6.77 -2.44 20.08
CA ASP A 335 -6.31 -1.08 20.34
C ASP A 335 -4.80 -0.95 20.29
N GLY A 336 -4.32 0.18 19.77
CA GLY A 336 -2.90 0.48 19.64
C GLY A 336 -2.17 -0.42 18.61
N SER A 337 -2.89 -1.18 17.81
CA SER A 337 -2.28 -2.05 16.80
C SER A 337 -2.11 -1.39 15.43
N PHE A 338 -2.72 -0.24 15.23
CA PHE A 338 -2.62 0.49 13.96
C PHE A 338 -1.20 1.03 13.73
N GLN A 339 -0.75 0.91 12.48
CA GLN A 339 0.55 1.45 12.08
C GLN A 339 0.61 1.77 10.59
N ALA A 340 1.39 2.77 10.22
CA ALA A 340 1.94 2.87 8.88
C ALA A 340 3.12 1.89 8.77
N VAL A 341 3.14 1.10 7.70
CA VAL A 341 4.14 0.03 7.51
C VAL A 341 5.37 0.61 6.83
N ILE A 342 6.28 1.14 7.64
CA ILE A 342 7.50 1.81 7.18
C ILE A 342 8.67 0.87 7.42
N LEU A 343 9.25 0.34 6.34
CA LEU A 343 10.30 -0.66 6.35
C LEU A 343 11.55 -0.11 5.66
N PRO A 344 12.51 0.46 6.41
CA PRO A 344 13.71 1.05 5.85
C PRO A 344 14.49 0.07 4.95
N GLY A 345 14.82 0.53 3.74
CA GLY A 345 15.51 -0.28 2.73
C GLY A 345 14.63 -1.24 1.94
N LEU A 346 13.36 -1.40 2.31
CA LEU A 346 12.40 -2.22 1.59
C LEU A 346 11.33 -1.37 0.89
N ASN A 347 10.52 -0.61 1.63
CA ASN A 347 9.54 0.31 1.09
C ASN A 347 9.77 1.77 1.50
N ALA A 348 10.75 2.02 2.35
CA ALA A 348 11.13 3.35 2.80
C ALA A 348 12.59 3.64 2.50
N ASP A 349 12.89 4.87 2.11
CA ASP A 349 14.24 5.37 2.11
C ASP A 349 14.67 5.75 3.54
N LEU A 350 15.89 6.24 3.67
CA LEU A 350 16.47 6.55 4.95
C LEU A 350 15.92 7.83 5.59
N LEU A 351 15.21 8.65 4.83
CA LEU A 351 14.50 9.81 5.33
C LEU A 351 13.06 9.47 5.74
N GLY A 352 12.69 8.17 5.71
CA GLY A 352 11.35 7.73 6.00
C GLY A 352 10.34 8.13 4.92
N ARG A 353 10.78 8.28 3.66
CA ARG A 353 9.90 8.52 2.52
C ARG A 353 9.61 7.20 1.81
N PRO A 354 8.41 7.01 1.25
CA PRO A 354 8.13 5.85 0.43
C PRO A 354 9.12 5.72 -0.73
N LEU A 355 9.58 4.51 -0.99
CA LEU A 355 10.34 4.16 -2.19
C LEU A 355 9.34 3.96 -3.35
N GLY A 356 8.86 5.08 -3.90
CA GLY A 356 7.95 5.11 -5.03
C GLY A 356 8.49 4.35 -6.24
N TRP A 357 7.58 3.86 -7.05
CA TRP A 357 7.96 3.12 -8.25
C TRP A 357 8.75 4.01 -9.23
N THR A 358 9.78 3.47 -9.84
CA THR A 358 10.54 4.12 -10.88
C THR A 358 10.75 3.19 -12.06
N PHE A 359 10.60 3.71 -13.27
CA PHE A 359 10.87 3.00 -14.51
C PHE A 359 12.36 2.95 -14.89
N ALA A 360 13.24 3.56 -14.07
CA ALA A 360 14.66 3.66 -14.37
C ALA A 360 15.31 2.28 -14.55
N GLY A 361 16.07 2.13 -15.63
CA GLY A 361 16.76 0.90 -15.96
C GLY A 361 15.83 -0.20 -16.51
N GLU A 362 16.40 -1.36 -16.74
CA GLU A 362 15.70 -2.51 -17.32
C GLU A 362 14.62 -3.09 -16.40
N THR A 363 14.89 -3.09 -15.11
CA THR A 363 14.04 -3.73 -14.10
C THR A 363 13.10 -2.78 -13.36
N GLY A 364 13.29 -1.46 -13.51
CA GLY A 364 12.65 -0.51 -12.63
C GLY A 364 13.14 -0.65 -11.17
N GLY A 365 12.43 -0.05 -10.23
CA GLY A 365 12.75 -0.13 -8.81
C GLY A 365 11.70 0.53 -7.93
N GLY A 366 11.86 0.39 -6.60
CA GLY A 366 10.88 0.88 -5.64
C GLY A 366 9.69 -0.06 -5.48
N ALA A 367 8.77 0.30 -4.63
CA ALA A 367 7.55 -0.47 -4.38
C ALA A 367 6.31 0.36 -4.71
N THR A 368 6.10 1.45 -3.98
CA THR A 368 4.96 2.35 -4.11
C THR A 368 5.24 3.68 -3.44
N ASP A 369 4.60 4.74 -3.88
CA ASP A 369 4.65 6.08 -3.30
C ASP A 369 3.81 6.24 -2.03
N HIS A 370 3.13 5.15 -1.60
CA HIS A 370 2.38 5.08 -0.37
C HIS A 370 2.92 4.00 0.57
N PHE A 371 2.97 4.31 1.87
CA PHE A 371 3.11 3.26 2.87
C PHE A 371 1.77 2.55 3.08
N PRO A 372 1.74 1.21 3.14
CA PRO A 372 0.56 0.51 3.58
C PRO A 372 0.23 0.88 5.02
N VAL A 373 -1.05 0.80 5.38
CA VAL A 373 -1.49 0.90 6.77
C VAL A 373 -2.10 -0.42 7.20
N ALA A 374 -1.77 -0.85 8.42
CA ALA A 374 -2.18 -2.13 8.97
C ALA A 374 -2.76 -1.97 10.37
N ALA A 375 -3.69 -2.87 10.71
CA ALA A 375 -4.24 -3.00 12.06
C ALA A 375 -4.54 -4.47 12.36
N ARG A 376 -4.54 -4.83 13.64
CA ARG A 376 -4.93 -6.15 14.10
C ARG A 376 -6.37 -6.14 14.59
N PHE A 377 -7.03 -7.25 14.35
CA PHE A 377 -8.38 -7.53 14.77
C PHE A 377 -8.43 -8.89 15.45
N THR A 378 -9.42 -9.12 16.29
CA THR A 378 -9.58 -10.38 17.02
C THR A 378 -11.00 -10.87 16.91
N LEU A 379 -11.18 -12.16 17.14
CA LEU A 379 -12.47 -12.82 17.26
C LEU A 379 -12.79 -13.08 18.72
N GLY A 380 -14.04 -12.83 19.11
CA GLY A 380 -14.58 -13.33 20.35
C GLY A 380 -14.66 -12.33 21.50
N SER A 381 -15.14 -12.81 22.64
CA SER A 381 -15.45 -12.07 23.86
C SER A 381 -14.23 -11.64 24.68
N GLY A 382 -13.03 -11.74 24.12
CA GLY A 382 -11.76 -11.62 24.85
C GLY A 382 -11.19 -10.19 24.93
N ARG A 383 -11.95 -9.16 24.57
CA ARG A 383 -11.46 -7.82 24.73
C ARG A 383 -11.42 -7.38 26.19
N ALA A 384 -10.38 -7.75 26.83
CA ALA A 384 -9.90 -7.09 28.04
C ALA A 384 -8.79 -6.09 27.69
N GLY A 385 -8.90 -5.38 26.58
CA GLY A 385 -8.07 -4.24 26.31
C GLY A 385 -8.73 -3.05 26.98
N ASP A 386 -8.19 -2.58 28.11
CA ASP A 386 -8.35 -1.18 28.41
C ASP A 386 -7.81 -0.44 27.19
N PHE A 387 -8.63 0.42 26.59
CA PHE A 387 -8.16 1.36 25.61
C PHE A 387 -6.91 2.02 26.18
N VAL A 388 -5.80 1.88 25.54
CA VAL A 388 -4.70 2.81 25.74
C VAL A 388 -5.22 4.11 25.14
N ALA A 389 -5.92 4.90 25.95
CA ALA A 389 -6.23 6.27 25.61
C ALA A 389 -4.87 6.94 25.41
N LEU A 390 -4.36 6.90 24.20
CA LEU A 390 -3.43 7.92 23.76
C LEU A 390 -4.24 9.20 23.96
N GLU A 391 -3.75 10.08 24.84
CA GLU A 391 -4.36 11.40 25.00
C GLU A 391 -4.55 11.91 23.58
N ASN A 392 -5.81 11.96 23.15
CA ASN A 392 -6.16 12.43 21.82
C ASN A 392 -5.63 13.86 21.79
N PRO A 393 -4.55 14.16 21.05
CA PRO A 393 -4.11 15.53 20.92
C PRO A 393 -5.32 16.29 20.41
N SER A 394 -5.62 17.41 21.03
CA SER A 394 -6.71 18.25 20.57
C SER A 394 -6.53 18.46 19.07
N VAL A 395 -7.61 18.36 18.32
CA VAL A 395 -7.59 18.51 16.86
C VAL A 395 -6.85 19.79 16.42
N GLY A 396 -6.75 20.79 17.32
CA GLY A 396 -6.02 22.04 17.10
C GLY A 396 -4.50 21.95 17.19
N ASP A 397 -3.95 20.90 17.79
CA ASP A 397 -2.49 20.74 17.98
C ASP A 397 -1.85 19.91 16.86
N ASP A 398 -2.65 19.38 15.94
CA ASP A 398 -2.15 18.64 14.81
C ASP A 398 -1.45 19.57 13.83
N ALA A 399 -0.15 19.63 13.92
CA ALA A 399 0.66 20.15 12.85
C ALA A 399 0.39 19.30 11.61
N LEU A 400 -0.15 19.93 10.60
CA LEU A 400 -0.88 19.31 9.49
C LEU A 400 -0.01 18.66 8.45
N SER A 401 1.26 18.95 8.46
CA SER A 401 2.24 18.28 7.65
C SER A 401 3.60 18.51 8.31
N PHE A 402 4.28 17.42 8.56
CA PHE A 402 5.63 17.49 9.04
C PHE A 402 6.57 17.57 7.83
N GLU A 403 7.47 18.54 7.86
CA GLU A 403 8.59 18.47 6.94
C GLU A 403 9.41 17.23 7.29
N VAL A 404 9.82 16.49 6.25
CA VAL A 404 10.71 15.36 6.45
C VAL A 404 12.01 15.90 7.02
N PRO A 405 12.49 15.38 8.17
CA PRO A 405 13.74 15.85 8.74
C PRO A 405 14.88 15.77 7.72
N LEU A 406 15.62 16.84 7.59
CA LEU A 406 16.80 16.92 6.74
C LEU A 406 18.04 16.44 7.48
N GLY A 407 18.01 15.29 8.04
CA GLY A 407 19.15 14.77 8.75
C GLY A 407 18.85 13.38 9.24
N TYR A 408 19.78 12.54 8.98
CA TYR A 408 19.81 11.21 9.54
C TYR A 408 20.15 11.29 11.02
N GLU A 409 19.22 10.93 11.88
CA GLU A 409 19.63 10.34 13.15
C GLU A 409 20.00 8.88 12.86
N THR A 410 21.26 8.69 12.74
CA THR A 410 21.89 7.48 12.22
C THR A 410 21.81 6.32 13.20
N GLY A 411 21.11 5.28 12.83
CA GLY A 411 21.39 3.92 13.30
C GLY A 411 21.79 2.97 12.16
N MET A 412 21.59 3.35 10.91
CA MET A 412 21.96 2.54 9.76
C MET A 412 23.10 3.19 8.98
N GLN A 413 24.27 2.58 9.06
CA GLN A 413 25.32 2.84 8.07
C GLN A 413 24.84 2.24 6.74
N LEU A 414 24.37 3.11 5.85
CA LEU A 414 24.31 2.74 4.45
C LEU A 414 25.70 2.48 3.91
N PRO A 415 25.84 1.53 3.02
CA PRO A 415 26.96 1.57 2.09
C PRO A 415 26.73 2.75 1.12
N LEU A 416 27.05 3.96 1.58
CA LEU A 416 27.20 5.10 0.69
C LEU A 416 28.47 4.85 -0.09
N GLU A 417 28.31 4.46 -1.35
CA GLU A 417 29.44 4.28 -2.24
C GLU A 417 30.11 5.65 -2.47
N GLY A 418 31.40 5.71 -2.42
CA GLY A 418 32.14 6.91 -2.74
C GLY A 418 31.88 7.30 -4.22
N ALA A 419 31.42 8.51 -4.47
CA ALA A 419 31.08 8.99 -5.81
C ALA A 419 32.27 9.04 -6.79
N ALA A 420 33.50 8.86 -6.32
CA ALA A 420 34.70 8.88 -7.16
C ALA A 420 34.63 7.90 -8.35
N ALA A 421 34.01 6.74 -8.15
CA ALA A 421 33.82 5.76 -9.22
C ALA A 421 32.88 6.26 -10.33
N LEU A 422 31.89 7.10 -10.00
CA LEU A 422 30.92 7.63 -10.99
C LEU A 422 31.55 8.54 -12.04
N PHE A 423 32.68 9.19 -11.70
CA PHE A 423 33.33 10.14 -12.59
C PHE A 423 34.15 9.47 -13.70
N GLN A 424 34.40 8.16 -13.57
CA GLN A 424 35.23 7.39 -14.50
C GLN A 424 34.41 6.46 -15.41
N ILE A 425 33.13 6.34 -15.18
CA ILE A 425 32.25 5.41 -15.91
C ILE A 425 31.59 6.13 -17.10
N ALA A 426 31.58 5.47 -18.25
CA ALA A 426 30.88 5.98 -19.45
C ALA A 426 29.35 5.98 -19.24
N ASP A 427 28.64 6.92 -19.89
CA ASP A 427 27.20 7.05 -19.75
C ASP A 427 26.43 5.73 -20.08
N ALA A 428 26.95 4.93 -21.01
CA ALA A 428 26.36 3.63 -21.36
C ALA A 428 26.48 2.57 -20.24
N GLU A 429 27.38 2.75 -19.29
CA GLU A 429 27.61 1.79 -18.19
C GLU A 429 26.94 2.18 -16.88
N LEU A 430 26.23 3.33 -16.88
CA LEU A 430 25.60 3.86 -15.67
C LEU A 430 24.32 3.15 -15.26
N GLY A 431 23.71 2.36 -16.14
CA GLY A 431 22.42 1.70 -15.88
C GLY A 431 22.34 1.00 -14.53
N PRO A 432 23.30 0.13 -14.15
CA PRO A 432 23.29 -0.58 -12.86
C PRO A 432 23.49 0.34 -11.63
N LEU A 433 23.92 1.59 -11.84
CA LEU A 433 24.21 2.56 -10.78
C LEU A 433 23.08 3.57 -10.59
N VAL A 434 22.15 3.64 -11.55
CA VAL A 434 20.98 4.53 -11.46
C VAL A 434 20.11 4.10 -10.27
N GLY A 435 19.66 5.09 -9.51
CA GLY A 435 18.87 4.86 -8.31
C GLY A 435 19.67 4.60 -7.04
N ARG A 436 20.97 4.31 -7.13
CA ARG A 436 21.82 4.14 -5.95
C ARG A 436 22.12 5.49 -5.29
N LEU A 437 22.31 5.42 -3.98
CA LEU A 437 22.63 6.59 -3.15
C LEU A 437 24.14 6.76 -3.00
N TYR A 438 24.57 8.01 -3.08
CA TYR A 438 25.97 8.41 -2.95
C TYR A 438 26.09 9.58 -1.98
N ARG A 439 27.13 9.56 -1.18
CA ARG A 439 27.57 10.74 -0.44
C ARG A 439 28.58 11.51 -1.28
N ILE A 440 28.30 12.80 -1.50
CA ILE A 440 29.18 13.67 -2.25
C ILE A 440 29.52 14.93 -1.47
N GLU A 441 30.69 15.49 -1.72
CA GLU A 441 31.05 16.85 -1.34
C GLU A 441 30.81 17.74 -2.55
N ALA A 442 29.87 18.68 -2.48
CA ALA A 442 29.45 19.46 -3.61
C ALA A 442 29.34 20.96 -3.31
N ARG A 443 29.64 21.79 -4.31
CA ARG A 443 29.33 23.22 -4.30
C ARG A 443 28.17 23.53 -5.22
N VAL A 444 27.25 24.36 -4.78
CA VAL A 444 26.10 24.78 -5.59
C VAL A 444 26.50 25.91 -6.49
N LEU A 445 26.71 25.65 -7.78
CA LEU A 445 27.08 26.69 -8.76
C LEU A 445 25.86 27.47 -9.24
N LYS A 446 24.75 26.78 -9.52
CA LYS A 446 23.51 27.41 -10.01
C LYS A 446 22.31 26.68 -9.40
N VAL A 447 21.20 27.40 -9.23
CA VAL A 447 19.94 26.87 -8.73
C VAL A 447 18.90 26.68 -9.86
N LYS A 448 19.03 27.44 -10.95
CA LYS A 448 18.18 27.31 -12.17
C LYS A 448 19.00 27.49 -13.44
N PRO A 449 19.20 26.49 -14.30
CA PRO A 449 19.07 25.05 -13.94
C PRO A 449 20.06 24.71 -12.82
N MET A 450 19.66 23.72 -11.98
CA MET A 450 20.52 23.36 -10.86
C MET A 450 21.79 22.69 -11.35
N THR A 451 22.92 23.16 -10.86
CA THR A 451 24.25 22.65 -11.23
C THR A 451 25.13 22.62 -9.98
N LEU A 452 25.72 21.48 -9.75
CA LEU A 452 26.68 21.22 -8.68
C LEU A 452 28.09 21.11 -9.27
N GLU A 453 29.09 21.50 -8.50
CA GLU A 453 30.49 21.12 -8.73
C GLU A 453 30.85 20.02 -7.74
N VAL A 454 31.25 18.86 -8.28
CA VAL A 454 31.65 17.67 -7.50
C VAL A 454 32.99 17.19 -8.03
N ALA A 455 34.01 17.12 -7.19
CA ALA A 455 35.38 16.76 -7.59
C ALA A 455 35.92 17.52 -8.80
N GLY A 456 35.61 18.82 -8.89
CA GLY A 456 36.05 19.67 -9.99
C GLY A 456 35.28 19.55 -11.31
N GLN A 457 34.23 18.70 -11.33
CA GLN A 457 33.35 18.54 -12.49
C GLN A 457 31.98 19.13 -12.25
N GLN A 458 31.32 19.61 -13.32
CA GLN A 458 29.95 20.12 -13.22
C GLN A 458 28.93 19.03 -13.51
N TRP A 459 27.96 18.93 -12.63
CA TRP A 459 26.87 17.97 -12.71
C TRP A 459 25.52 18.67 -12.72
N ALA A 460 24.66 18.25 -13.64
CA ALA A 460 23.26 18.60 -13.54
C ALA A 460 22.68 18.01 -12.25
N ALA A 461 21.80 18.74 -11.59
CA ALA A 461 21.16 18.28 -10.38
C ALA A 461 19.68 18.67 -10.32
N TYR A 462 18.93 17.99 -9.50
CA TYR A 462 17.53 18.25 -9.22
C TYR A 462 17.25 17.98 -7.73
N ALA A 463 16.52 18.86 -7.09
CA ALA A 463 16.03 18.67 -5.72
C ALA A 463 14.50 18.60 -5.77
N PRO A 464 13.90 17.41 -5.60
CA PRO A 464 12.46 17.25 -5.58
C PRO A 464 11.83 17.88 -4.35
N ASP A 465 12.54 17.83 -3.22
CA ASP A 465 12.09 18.38 -1.96
C ASP A 465 12.25 19.90 -1.93
N LYS A 466 11.17 20.63 -1.54
CA LYS A 466 11.18 22.09 -1.49
C LYS A 466 12.06 22.65 -0.38
N SER A 467 12.21 21.93 0.74
CA SER A 467 13.05 22.34 1.86
C SER A 467 14.53 22.20 1.51
N VAL A 468 14.90 21.06 0.90
CA VAL A 468 16.24 20.85 0.32
C VAL A 468 16.55 21.93 -0.71
N TYR A 469 15.60 22.21 -1.61
CA TYR A 469 15.76 23.25 -2.60
C TYR A 469 15.98 24.65 -1.97
N ALA A 470 15.27 24.96 -0.88
CA ALA A 470 15.45 26.23 -0.16
C ALA A 470 16.84 26.35 0.48
N GLN A 471 17.33 25.26 1.08
CA GLN A 471 18.69 25.21 1.64
C GLN A 471 19.76 25.35 0.56
N LEU A 472 19.61 24.66 -0.57
CA LEU A 472 20.53 24.80 -1.71
C LEU A 472 20.61 26.22 -2.24
N LYS A 473 19.53 27.00 -2.14
CA LYS A 473 19.57 28.43 -2.46
C LYS A 473 20.49 29.23 -1.53
N GLN A 474 20.49 28.86 -0.25
CA GLN A 474 21.36 29.52 0.75
C GLN A 474 22.82 29.10 0.52
N LEU A 475 23.05 27.83 0.21
CA LEU A 475 24.39 27.28 -0.07
C LEU A 475 25.03 27.81 -1.37
N LYS A 476 24.27 28.39 -2.29
CA LYS A 476 24.83 29.00 -3.51
C LYS A 476 25.90 30.06 -3.23
N MET A 477 25.87 30.67 -2.06
CA MET A 477 26.84 31.70 -1.63
C MET A 477 27.98 31.12 -0.79
N ALA A 478 27.94 29.79 -0.50
CA ALA A 478 28.98 29.15 0.30
C ALA A 478 30.24 28.91 -0.54
N GLU A 479 31.40 29.29 0.00
CA GLU A 479 32.71 29.07 -0.65
C GLU A 479 33.18 27.61 -0.51
N SER A 480 32.75 26.91 0.55
CA SER A 480 33.15 25.55 0.85
C SER A 480 32.15 24.53 0.28
N PRO A 481 32.62 23.35 -0.15
CA PRO A 481 31.74 22.22 -0.45
C PRO A 481 30.91 21.81 0.77
N THR A 482 29.74 21.31 0.51
CA THR A 482 28.80 20.78 1.53
C THR A 482 28.54 19.31 1.25
N ALA A 483 28.50 18.50 2.30
CA ALA A 483 28.16 17.10 2.19
C ALA A 483 26.68 16.94 1.84
N MET A 484 26.39 16.12 0.85
CA MET A 484 25.06 15.86 0.34
C MET A 484 24.87 14.38 0.08
N VAL A 485 23.66 13.90 0.36
CA VAL A 485 23.20 12.59 -0.09
C VAL A 485 22.46 12.77 -1.41
N VAL A 486 22.91 12.06 -2.43
CA VAL A 486 22.35 12.15 -3.78
C VAL A 486 22.07 10.77 -4.35
N LYS A 487 21.06 10.69 -5.20
CA LYS A 487 20.76 9.53 -6.04
C LYS A 487 21.24 9.81 -7.45
N LEU A 488 21.89 8.82 -8.10
CA LEU A 488 22.19 8.94 -9.51
C LEU A 488 20.90 8.77 -10.31
N GLY A 489 20.58 9.74 -11.15
CA GLY A 489 19.45 9.72 -12.06
C GLY A 489 19.86 9.97 -13.51
N ILE A 490 18.97 9.65 -14.44
CA ILE A 490 19.10 10.00 -15.86
C ILE A 490 17.89 10.86 -16.24
N TRP A 491 18.14 12.01 -16.85
CA TRP A 491 17.12 12.90 -17.39
C TRP A 491 17.41 13.24 -18.84
N LYS A 492 16.49 12.90 -19.74
CA LYS A 492 16.66 13.10 -21.19
C LYS A 492 18.00 12.55 -21.71
N GLY A 493 18.33 11.34 -21.30
CA GLY A 493 19.57 10.67 -21.68
C GLY A 493 20.86 11.23 -21.06
N LYS A 494 20.75 12.16 -20.10
CA LYS A 494 21.91 12.77 -19.42
C LYS A 494 21.90 12.41 -17.94
N ARG A 495 23.08 12.11 -17.41
CA ARG A 495 23.27 11.89 -15.98
C ARG A 495 22.97 13.15 -15.17
N GLN A 496 22.32 12.98 -14.03
CA GLN A 496 22.08 14.04 -13.05
C GLN A 496 22.11 13.49 -11.64
N PHE A 497 22.37 14.34 -10.66
CA PHE A 497 22.12 14.00 -9.27
C PHE A 497 20.71 14.45 -8.84
N VAL A 498 19.97 13.55 -8.25
CA VAL A 498 18.76 13.87 -7.49
C VAL A 498 19.21 14.07 -6.04
N ILE A 499 19.07 15.28 -5.51
CA ILE A 499 19.55 15.61 -4.17
C ILE A 499 18.48 15.19 -3.18
N GLU A 500 18.83 14.20 -2.35
CA GLU A 500 17.94 13.61 -1.38
C GLU A 500 18.05 14.31 -0.02
N GLY A 501 19.23 14.82 0.34
CA GLY A 501 19.46 15.54 1.59
C GLY A 501 20.78 16.32 1.59
N ILE A 502 20.92 17.20 2.58
CA ILE A 502 22.11 17.99 2.87
C ILE A 502 22.52 17.63 4.31
N GLU A 503 23.78 17.31 4.52
CA GLU A 503 24.33 17.00 5.86
C GLU A 503 24.84 18.24 6.59
#